data_c0d0ca3decf88d1bffb6dec91e407039
#
_entry.id   c0d0ca3decf88d1bffb6dec91e407039
#
_cell.length_a   1.000
_cell.length_b   1.000
_cell.length_c   1.000
_cell.angle_alpha   90.00
_cell.angle_beta   90.00
_cell.angle_gamma   90.00
#
_symmetry.space_group_name_H-M   'P 1'
#
loop_
_entity.id
_entity.type
_entity.pdbx_description
1 polymer ?
#
loop_
_entity_poly.entity_id
_entity_poly.type
_entity_poly.pdbx_seq_one_letter_code
_entity_poly.pdbx_strand_id
1 'polypeptide(L)'
;MSHLVAYVDGGSHGNPGHAGIGVVIEHSDGDKIRIARWIGRHDNNVAEYVALLEALQYALESKAKTLHVFSDSEVVVRQMNGEYACRSPRLYSLHWICQKLARSLQFSITHVRRENNAEANRLANSAVRKGVFTVESKSVKKNRSASGVGNFSRTAGTLG
;
A
#
# COMPACT_ATOMS: atom_id res chain seq x y z
N MET A 1 -18.20 -11.76 -0.42
CA MET A 1 -16.92 -11.75 0.28
C MET A 1 -15.84 -11.23 -0.62
N SER A 2 -15.04 -10.34 -0.13
CA SER A 2 -14.06 -9.69 -1.00
C SER A 2 -12.72 -10.40 -0.97
N HIS A 3 -12.15 -10.51 -2.16
CA HIS A 3 -10.78 -10.95 -2.40
C HIS A 3 -10.04 -9.76 -2.97
N LEU A 4 -8.96 -9.36 -2.32
CA LEU A 4 -8.23 -8.16 -2.69
C LEU A 4 -6.84 -8.51 -3.19
N VAL A 5 -6.40 -7.75 -4.18
CA VAL A 5 -5.02 -7.72 -4.65
C VAL A 5 -4.50 -6.31 -4.41
N ALA A 6 -3.32 -6.18 -3.84
CA ALA A 6 -2.72 -4.88 -3.58
C ALA A 6 -1.31 -4.81 -4.16
N TYR A 7 -0.99 -3.68 -4.78
CA TYR A 7 0.35 -3.32 -5.21
C TYR A 7 0.82 -2.20 -4.29
N VAL A 8 1.92 -2.40 -3.61
CA VAL A 8 2.42 -1.46 -2.61
C VAL A 8 3.83 -1.01 -2.93
N ASP A 9 4.11 0.25 -2.64
CA ASP A 9 5.45 0.81 -2.77
C ASP A 9 5.65 1.91 -1.75
N GLY A 10 6.87 2.03 -1.25
CA GLY A 10 7.27 3.11 -0.37
C GLY A 10 8.68 3.52 -0.67
N GLY A 11 8.96 4.80 -0.54
CA GLY A 11 10.29 5.29 -0.80
C GLY A 11 10.52 6.66 -0.20
N SER A 12 11.80 7.02 -0.11
CA SER A 12 12.20 8.32 0.39
C SER A 12 13.07 9.05 -0.64
N HIS A 13 12.92 10.35 -0.70
CA HIS A 13 13.82 11.22 -1.46
C HIS A 13 14.96 11.64 -0.54
N GLY A 14 16.08 10.91 -0.65
CA GLY A 14 17.12 10.84 0.36
C GLY A 14 16.85 9.65 1.28
N ASN A 15 17.86 9.10 1.92
CA ASN A 15 17.70 7.90 2.75
C ASN A 15 18.48 8.06 4.06
N PRO A 16 17.87 8.64 5.11
CA PRO A 16 16.47 9.04 5.22
C PRO A 16 16.16 10.36 4.50
N GLY A 17 14.88 10.59 4.28
CA GLY A 17 14.40 11.80 3.63
C GLY A 17 12.89 11.84 3.67
N HIS A 18 12.30 12.80 2.96
CA HIS A 18 10.85 12.86 2.81
C HIS A 18 10.36 11.60 2.11
N ALA A 19 9.45 10.90 2.76
CA ALA A 19 9.01 9.59 2.32
C ALA A 19 7.52 9.60 1.95
N GLY A 20 7.16 8.71 1.03
CA GLY A 20 5.79 8.55 0.62
C GLY A 20 5.48 7.10 0.33
N ILE A 21 4.21 6.78 0.38
CA ILE A 21 3.71 5.45 0.03
C ILE A 21 2.69 5.55 -1.10
N GLY A 22 2.63 4.48 -1.88
CA GLY A 22 1.63 4.28 -2.90
C GLY A 22 1.03 2.90 -2.76
N VAL A 23 -0.29 2.82 -2.81
CA VAL A 23 -1.02 1.57 -2.70
C VAL A 23 -2.11 1.55 -3.75
N VAL A 24 -2.18 0.47 -4.51
CA VAL A 24 -3.25 0.23 -5.47
C VAL A 24 -3.95 -1.05 -5.05
N ILE A 25 -5.23 -0.96 -4.76
CA ILE A 25 -6.01 -2.11 -4.31
C ILE A 25 -7.08 -2.41 -5.34
N GLU A 26 -7.13 -3.66 -5.76
CA GLU A 26 -8.10 -4.15 -6.73
C GLU A 26 -9.02 -5.15 -6.05
N HIS A 27 -10.31 -4.86 -6.11
CA HIS A 27 -11.34 -5.77 -5.62
C HIS A 27 -11.68 -6.79 -6.72
N SER A 28 -12.08 -7.98 -6.31
CA SER A 28 -12.49 -9.03 -7.25
C SER A 28 -13.65 -8.63 -8.15
N ASP A 29 -14.45 -7.65 -7.75
CA ASP A 29 -15.55 -7.12 -8.55
C ASP A 29 -15.12 -6.05 -9.56
N GLY A 30 -13.84 -5.68 -9.56
CA GLY A 30 -13.30 -4.68 -10.48
C GLY A 30 -13.12 -3.30 -9.90
N ASP A 31 -13.63 -3.03 -8.70
CA ASP A 31 -13.39 -1.74 -8.05
C ASP A 31 -11.91 -1.56 -7.75
N LYS A 32 -11.44 -0.34 -7.84
CA LYS A 32 -10.02 -0.02 -7.68
C LYS A 32 -9.84 1.19 -6.79
N ILE A 33 -8.92 1.06 -5.82
CA ILE A 33 -8.60 2.13 -4.87
C ILE A 33 -7.13 2.49 -5.05
N ARG A 34 -6.83 3.78 -5.13
CA ARG A 34 -5.47 4.29 -5.19
C ARG A 34 -5.22 5.20 -3.99
N ILE A 35 -4.15 4.92 -3.26
CA ILE A 35 -3.76 5.69 -2.09
C ILE A 35 -2.35 6.22 -2.31
N ALA A 36 -2.18 7.53 -2.13
CA ALA A 36 -0.89 8.18 -2.13
C ALA A 36 -0.77 8.98 -0.85
N ARG A 37 0.27 8.74 -0.04
CA ARG A 37 0.39 9.36 1.27
C ARG A 37 1.84 9.76 1.56
N TRP A 38 2.04 11.04 1.87
CA TRP A 38 3.30 11.50 2.45
C TRP A 38 3.32 11.12 3.93
N ILE A 39 4.44 10.57 4.40
CA ILE A 39 4.53 10.01 5.76
C ILE A 39 5.63 10.65 6.61
N GLY A 40 6.16 11.79 6.18
CA GLY A 40 7.22 12.48 6.91
C GLY A 40 8.60 11.96 6.51
N ARG A 41 9.58 12.17 7.38
CA ARG A 41 10.97 11.77 7.10
C ARG A 41 11.23 10.36 7.62
N HIS A 42 11.56 9.46 6.73
CA HIS A 42 11.85 8.06 7.04
C HIS A 42 12.82 7.50 6.01
N ASP A 43 13.36 6.33 6.29
CA ASP A 43 14.14 5.62 5.27
C ASP A 43 13.23 4.77 4.37
N ASN A 44 13.83 4.22 3.31
CA ASN A 44 13.09 3.44 2.33
C ASN A 44 12.37 2.24 2.95
N ASN A 45 13.03 1.50 3.83
CA ASN A 45 12.46 0.28 4.40
C ASN A 45 11.26 0.58 5.31
N VAL A 46 11.31 1.67 6.07
CA VAL A 46 10.16 2.12 6.86
C VAL A 46 8.99 2.43 5.93
N ALA A 47 9.24 3.17 4.85
CA ALA A 47 8.19 3.52 3.90
C ALA A 47 7.56 2.28 3.26
N GLU A 48 8.37 1.28 2.92
CA GLU A 48 7.87 0.03 2.36
C GLU A 48 6.94 -0.70 3.33
N TYR A 49 7.32 -0.77 4.61
CA TYR A 49 6.45 -1.37 5.62
C TYR A 49 5.16 -0.58 5.86
N VAL A 50 5.25 0.75 5.83
CA VAL A 50 4.05 1.58 5.99
C VAL A 50 3.08 1.37 4.83
N ALA A 51 3.59 1.21 3.62
CA ALA A 51 2.74 0.89 2.46
C ALA A 51 2.01 -0.44 2.65
N LEU A 52 2.72 -1.46 3.12
CA LEU A 52 2.12 -2.76 3.43
C LEU A 52 1.07 -2.63 4.54
N LEU A 53 1.38 -1.89 5.58
CA LEU A 53 0.45 -1.65 6.69
C LEU A 53 -0.84 -1.00 6.19
N GLU A 54 -0.75 -0.03 5.28
CA GLU A 54 -1.91 0.65 4.71
C GLU A 54 -2.79 -0.35 3.95
N ALA A 55 -2.20 -1.25 3.17
CA ALA A 55 -2.94 -2.28 2.45
C ALA A 55 -3.64 -3.25 3.40
N LEU A 56 -2.94 -3.68 4.44
CA LEU A 56 -3.49 -4.59 5.46
C LEU A 56 -4.66 -3.93 6.20
N GLN A 57 -4.50 -2.68 6.60
CA GLN A 57 -5.55 -1.96 7.30
C GLN A 57 -6.80 -1.83 6.41
N TYR A 58 -6.61 -1.46 5.15
CA TYR A 58 -7.73 -1.37 4.21
C TYR A 58 -8.45 -2.70 4.07
N ALA A 59 -7.70 -3.79 3.94
CA ALA A 59 -8.31 -5.12 3.79
C ALA A 59 -9.13 -5.51 5.02
N LEU A 60 -8.63 -5.22 6.21
CA LEU A 60 -9.35 -5.54 7.44
C LEU A 60 -10.60 -4.68 7.63
N GLU A 61 -10.52 -3.39 7.33
CA GLU A 61 -11.67 -2.50 7.39
C GLU A 61 -12.74 -2.90 6.38
N SER A 62 -12.34 -3.41 5.23
CA SER A 62 -13.25 -3.90 4.19
C SER A 62 -13.79 -5.29 4.49
N LYS A 63 -13.34 -5.92 5.56
CA LYS A 63 -13.69 -7.30 5.92
C LYS A 63 -13.36 -8.27 4.80
N ALA A 64 -12.21 -8.07 4.15
CA ALA A 64 -11.76 -8.93 3.07
C ALA A 64 -11.41 -10.31 3.61
N LYS A 65 -11.74 -11.34 2.83
CA LYS A 65 -11.35 -12.69 3.17
C LYS A 65 -9.89 -12.96 2.84
N THR A 66 -9.45 -12.48 1.68
CA THR A 66 -8.08 -12.69 1.23
C THR A 66 -7.45 -11.38 0.79
N LEU A 67 -6.15 -11.27 1.00
CA LEU A 67 -5.34 -10.17 0.49
C LEU A 67 -4.05 -10.74 -0.06
N HIS A 68 -3.83 -10.55 -1.36
CA HIS A 68 -2.57 -10.88 -1.99
C HIS A 68 -1.83 -9.58 -2.31
N VAL A 69 -0.62 -9.43 -1.78
CA VAL A 69 0.18 -8.21 -1.94
C VAL A 69 1.35 -8.47 -2.90
N PHE A 70 1.56 -7.53 -3.80
CA PHE A 70 2.77 -7.48 -4.63
C PHE A 70 3.62 -6.29 -4.19
N SER A 71 4.91 -6.53 -3.97
CA SER A 71 5.87 -5.52 -3.57
C SER A 71 7.18 -5.72 -4.31
N ASP A 72 7.86 -4.63 -4.65
CA ASP A 72 9.20 -4.71 -5.22
C ASP A 72 10.31 -4.62 -4.16
N SER A 73 9.94 -4.58 -2.88
CA SER A 73 10.90 -4.64 -1.79
C SER A 73 11.18 -6.09 -1.41
N GLU A 74 12.33 -6.60 -1.85
CA GLU A 74 12.73 -7.96 -1.51
C GLU A 74 12.85 -8.16 -0.01
N VAL A 75 13.36 -7.16 0.72
CA VAL A 75 13.54 -7.24 2.17
C VAL A 75 12.20 -7.45 2.87
N VAL A 76 11.22 -6.62 2.55
CA VAL A 76 9.89 -6.72 3.18
C VAL A 76 9.24 -8.06 2.85
N VAL A 77 9.28 -8.46 1.58
CA VAL A 77 8.67 -9.73 1.16
C VAL A 77 9.28 -10.91 1.89
N ARG A 78 10.61 -10.96 1.93
CA ARG A 78 11.30 -12.10 2.58
C ARG A 78 11.14 -12.09 4.09
N GLN A 79 11.10 -10.92 4.73
CA GLN A 79 10.82 -10.85 6.15
C GLN A 79 9.38 -11.27 6.46
N MET A 80 8.42 -10.84 5.67
CA MET A 80 7.02 -11.24 5.88
C MET A 80 6.80 -12.73 5.65
N ASN A 81 7.56 -13.34 4.73
CA ASN A 81 7.48 -14.78 4.46
C ASN A 81 8.34 -15.62 5.42
N GLY A 82 9.02 -14.99 6.37
CA GLY A 82 9.84 -15.69 7.35
C GLY A 82 11.20 -16.17 6.82
N GLU A 83 11.59 -15.75 5.62
CA GLU A 83 12.86 -16.14 5.02
C GLU A 83 14.04 -15.33 5.57
N TYR A 84 13.78 -14.07 5.93
CA TYR A 84 14.77 -13.20 6.59
C TYR A 84 14.23 -12.80 7.96
N ALA A 85 15.12 -12.80 8.96
CA ALA A 85 14.77 -12.26 10.27
C ALA A 85 14.74 -10.73 10.19
N CYS A 86 13.80 -10.12 10.89
CA CYS A 86 13.76 -8.67 11.04
C CYS A 86 14.52 -8.30 12.31
N ARG A 87 15.79 -7.88 12.16
CA ARG A 87 16.67 -7.56 13.29
C ARG A 87 16.85 -6.07 13.50
N SER A 88 16.32 -5.26 12.61
CA SER A 88 16.43 -3.81 12.74
C SER A 88 15.48 -3.30 13.82
N PRO A 89 15.97 -2.63 14.87
CA PRO A 89 15.09 -2.05 15.90
C PRO A 89 14.06 -1.10 15.30
N ARG A 90 14.44 -0.39 14.26
CA ARG A 90 13.60 0.58 13.57
C ARG A 90 12.43 -0.07 12.85
N LEU A 91 12.64 -1.27 12.30
CA LEU A 91 11.63 -1.98 11.51
C LEU A 91 10.84 -2.99 12.33
N TYR A 92 11.35 -3.37 13.49
CA TYR A 92 10.80 -4.49 14.23
C TYR A 92 9.33 -4.29 14.59
N SER A 93 8.96 -3.11 15.07
CA SER A 93 7.57 -2.82 15.44
C SER A 93 6.64 -2.87 14.24
N LEU A 94 7.06 -2.30 13.11
CA LEU A 94 6.27 -2.32 11.88
C LEU A 94 6.10 -3.74 11.35
N HIS A 95 7.18 -4.52 11.36
CA HIS A 95 7.13 -5.93 10.97
C HIS A 95 6.16 -6.71 11.86
N TRP A 96 6.27 -6.52 13.18
CA TRP A 96 5.41 -7.21 14.15
C TRP A 96 3.94 -6.87 13.92
N ILE A 97 3.62 -5.59 13.75
CA ILE A 97 2.25 -5.14 13.50
C ILE A 97 1.71 -5.74 12.19
N CYS A 98 2.50 -5.68 11.12
CA CYS A 98 2.09 -6.25 9.84
C CYS A 98 1.85 -7.76 9.94
N GLN A 99 2.72 -8.48 10.63
CA GLN A 99 2.54 -9.90 10.86
C GLN A 99 1.25 -10.20 11.64
N LYS A 100 0.99 -9.40 12.67
CA LYS A 100 -0.20 -9.56 13.49
C LYS A 100 -1.47 -9.34 12.68
N LEU A 101 -1.52 -8.27 11.89
CA LEU A 101 -2.68 -7.97 11.05
C LEU A 101 -2.87 -9.04 9.96
N ALA A 102 -1.78 -9.51 9.38
CA ALA A 102 -1.83 -10.52 8.33
C ALA A 102 -2.47 -11.84 8.80
N ARG A 103 -2.36 -12.16 10.07
CA ARG A 103 -2.98 -13.38 10.63
C ARG A 103 -4.50 -13.31 10.70
N SER A 104 -5.08 -12.12 10.57
CA SER A 104 -6.54 -11.95 10.66
C SER A 104 -7.27 -12.22 9.36
N LEU A 105 -6.54 -12.55 8.29
CA LEU A 105 -7.12 -12.88 6.99
C LEU A 105 -6.18 -13.85 6.26
N GLN A 106 -6.63 -14.35 5.12
CA GLN A 106 -5.77 -15.17 4.26
C GLN A 106 -4.84 -14.24 3.48
N PHE A 107 -3.62 -14.14 3.96
CA PHE A 107 -2.63 -13.20 3.45
C PHE A 107 -1.53 -13.91 2.66
N SER A 108 -1.11 -13.31 1.56
CA SER A 108 0.10 -13.71 0.86
C SER A 108 0.81 -12.48 0.30
N ILE A 109 2.13 -12.56 0.16
CA ILE A 109 2.93 -11.48 -0.39
C ILE A 109 3.98 -12.06 -1.34
N THR A 110 4.11 -11.45 -2.52
CA THR A 110 4.99 -11.89 -3.58
C THR A 110 5.85 -10.74 -4.05
N HIS A 111 7.12 -11.02 -4.29
CA HIS A 111 8.06 -10.06 -4.87
C HIS A 111 7.79 -9.92 -6.36
N VAL A 112 7.75 -8.68 -6.84
CA VAL A 112 7.69 -8.35 -8.26
C VAL A 112 8.79 -7.38 -8.61
N ARG A 113 9.14 -7.33 -9.89
CA ARG A 113 10.08 -6.33 -10.37
C ARG A 113 9.45 -4.95 -10.36
N ARG A 114 10.28 -3.93 -10.24
CA ARG A 114 9.84 -2.54 -10.16
C ARG A 114 8.96 -2.13 -11.36
N GLU A 115 9.30 -2.57 -12.57
CA GLU A 115 8.51 -2.27 -13.76
C GLU A 115 7.10 -2.83 -13.71
N ASN A 116 6.87 -3.86 -12.90
CA ASN A 116 5.55 -4.45 -12.69
C ASN A 116 4.83 -3.85 -11.47
N ASN A 117 5.41 -2.82 -10.86
CA ASN A 117 4.85 -2.10 -9.71
C ASN A 117 4.79 -0.59 -9.99
N ALA A 118 4.67 -0.21 -11.25
CA ALA A 118 4.85 1.16 -11.70
C ALA A 118 3.79 2.12 -11.14
N GLU A 119 2.55 1.68 -11.03
CA GLU A 119 1.48 2.55 -10.55
C GLU A 119 1.66 2.90 -9.08
N ALA A 120 1.95 1.93 -8.23
CA ALA A 120 2.23 2.17 -6.82
C ALA A 120 3.46 3.07 -6.65
N ASN A 121 4.48 2.86 -7.47
CA ASN A 121 5.68 3.69 -7.46
C ASN A 121 5.36 5.15 -7.81
N ARG A 122 4.55 5.39 -8.84
CA ARG A 122 4.14 6.76 -9.20
C ARG A 122 3.37 7.43 -8.07
N LEU A 123 2.48 6.71 -7.40
CA LEU A 123 1.71 7.25 -6.28
C LEU A 123 2.62 7.64 -5.13
N ALA A 124 3.59 6.80 -4.79
CA ALA A 124 4.56 7.09 -3.72
C ALA A 124 5.36 8.35 -4.04
N ASN A 125 5.87 8.46 -5.27
CA ASN A 125 6.63 9.63 -5.71
C ASN A 125 5.77 10.90 -5.74
N SER A 126 4.54 10.79 -6.19
CA SER A 126 3.59 11.90 -6.21
C SER A 126 3.31 12.41 -4.79
N ALA A 127 3.15 11.50 -3.84
CA ALA A 127 2.91 11.86 -2.44
C ALA A 127 4.05 12.68 -1.87
N VAL A 128 5.29 12.30 -2.15
CA VAL A 128 6.46 13.04 -1.69
C VAL A 128 6.51 14.44 -2.31
N ARG A 129 6.34 14.53 -3.64
CA ARG A 129 6.41 15.80 -4.34
C ARG A 129 5.34 16.79 -3.89
N LYS A 130 4.12 16.30 -3.65
CA LYS A 130 2.98 17.16 -3.29
C LYS A 130 2.82 17.33 -1.79
N GLY A 131 3.45 16.46 -0.98
CA GLY A 131 3.33 16.51 0.46
C GLY A 131 1.90 16.31 0.96
N VAL A 132 1.15 15.41 0.34
CA VAL A 132 -0.29 15.26 0.58
C VAL A 132 -0.65 13.79 0.84
N PHE A 133 -1.86 13.61 1.34
CA PHE A 133 -2.51 12.33 1.42
C PHE A 133 -3.75 12.36 0.52
N THR A 134 -3.83 11.44 -0.44
CA THR A 134 -4.99 11.32 -1.32
C THR A 134 -5.47 9.88 -1.37
N VAL A 135 -6.79 9.72 -1.44
CA VAL A 135 -7.42 8.43 -1.69
C VAL A 135 -8.39 8.62 -2.86
N GLU A 136 -8.19 7.82 -3.90
CA GLU A 136 -9.09 7.80 -5.05
C GLU A 136 -9.74 6.43 -5.14
N SER A 137 -11.04 6.40 -5.39
CA SER A 137 -11.74 5.16 -5.67
C SER A 137 -12.48 5.24 -6.99
N LYS A 138 -12.46 4.13 -7.74
CA LYS A 138 -13.16 3.99 -8.98
C LYS A 138 -14.00 2.72 -8.92
N SER A 139 -15.33 2.89 -9.01
CA SER A 139 -16.26 1.78 -8.93
C SER A 139 -16.68 1.36 -10.35
N VAL A 140 -16.46 0.11 -10.68
CA VAL A 140 -16.88 -0.47 -11.96
C VAL A 140 -18.37 -0.77 -11.95
N LYS A 141 -18.92 -1.10 -10.80
CA LYS A 141 -20.35 -1.45 -10.68
C LYS A 141 -21.29 -0.33 -11.07
N LYS A 142 -20.92 0.93 -10.77
CA LYS A 142 -21.74 2.09 -11.09
C LYS A 142 -21.81 2.38 -12.58
N ASN A 143 -20.91 1.82 -13.37
CA ASN A 143 -20.87 2.05 -14.81
C ASN A 143 -21.95 1.29 -15.57
N ARG A 144 -22.66 0.36 -14.94
CA ARG A 144 -23.68 -0.45 -15.59
C ARG A 144 -24.95 0.31 -15.89
N SER A 145 -25.29 1.26 -15.06
CA SER A 145 -26.57 1.96 -15.15
C SER A 145 -26.40 3.45 -15.33
N ALA A 146 -25.20 3.95 -15.22
CA ALA A 146 -24.94 5.37 -15.27
C ALA A 146 -24.01 5.71 -16.38
N SER A 147 -24.21 6.85 -16.98
CA SER A 147 -23.35 7.40 -18.00
C SER A 147 -22.04 7.91 -17.43
N GLY A 148 -21.82 7.82 -16.15
CA GLY A 148 -20.63 8.36 -15.54
C GLY A 148 -19.90 7.38 -14.65
N VAL A 149 -18.62 7.60 -14.50
CA VAL A 149 -17.80 6.90 -13.53
C VAL A 149 -17.85 7.66 -12.23
N GLY A 150 -18.27 6.99 -11.18
CA GLY A 150 -18.21 7.60 -9.86
C GLY A 150 -16.75 7.64 -9.41
N ASN A 151 -16.11 8.76 -9.59
CA ASN A 151 -14.80 9.00 -9.04
C ASN A 151 -14.96 9.71 -7.71
N PHE A 152 -14.30 9.17 -6.73
CA PHE A 152 -14.21 9.83 -5.43
C PHE A 152 -12.74 10.10 -5.14
N SER A 153 -12.43 11.35 -4.90
CA SER A 153 -11.08 11.75 -4.51
C SER A 153 -11.17 12.53 -3.22
N ARG A 154 -10.35 12.15 -2.26
CA ARG A 154 -10.27 12.83 -0.98
C ARG A 154 -8.84 13.22 -0.71
N THR A 155 -8.63 14.51 -0.45
CA THR A 155 -7.33 15.02 -0.02
C THR A 155 -7.41 15.33 1.46
N ALA A 156 -6.56 14.71 2.23
CA ALA A 156 -6.54 14.89 3.70
C ALA A 156 -5.62 16.03 4.14
N GLY A 157 -5.12 16.78 3.22
CA GLY A 157 -4.32 17.95 3.50
C GLY A 157 -2.82 17.73 3.40
N THR A 158 -2.10 18.81 3.54
CA THR A 158 -0.65 18.81 3.48
C THR A 158 -0.09 18.53 4.86
N LEU A 159 0.83 17.61 4.92
CA LEU A 159 1.54 17.29 6.15
C LEU A 159 2.86 18.10 6.12
N GLY A 160 2.83 19.24 6.72
CA GLY A 160 3.94 20.19 6.74
C GLY A 160 5.11 19.79 7.64
#